data_3e23e7973ebce81a554d93ced3a8ab0c
#
_entry.id   3e23e7973ebce81a554d93ced3a8ab0c
#
_cell.length_a   1.000
_cell.length_b   1.000
_cell.length_c   1.000
_cell.angle_alpha   90.00
_cell.angle_beta   90.00
_cell.angle_gamma   90.00
#
_symmetry.space_group_name_H-M   'P 1'
#
loop_
_entity.id
_entity.type
_entity.pdbx_description
1 polymer ?
#
loop_
_entity_poly.entity_id
_entity_poly.type
_entity_poly.pdbx_seq_one_letter_code
_entity_poly.pdbx_strand_id
1 'polypeptide(L)'
;MSEIKLIALDMDGTLFNENGEISEKDKETIKRATEAGVAVAVATGRSYVELPIDLLCGIGIRYAITGNGSAVYKMPTMECVFSDCLDIDLVCEILEEVAKLDVYYDVYIEGRVYRPESVTHNIRKMDMPTAVHELVEQSRIVVDDLVDFVRKTGKGVEKTTINFAYLGNGVCKDRDKTTAILDRYPQIQYLTGGFHNWEFTRAGVTKGSGLKFLAERIGVAMDQTMACGDSQNDFYMLEEAQVAVAMGNASAQIKEAADFITLSNNESGVAYAIEKFVFGMHE
;
A
#
# COMPACT_ATOMS: atom_id res chain seq x y z
N MET A 1 24.61 -1.21 -15.61
CA MET A 1 23.35 -0.70 -15.04
C MET A 1 23.63 0.68 -14.48
N SER A 2 22.67 1.60 -14.56
CA SER A 2 22.79 2.91 -13.90
C SER A 2 22.88 2.72 -12.38
N GLU A 3 23.53 3.64 -11.68
CA GLU A 3 23.64 3.62 -10.21
C GLU A 3 22.24 3.80 -9.60
N ILE A 4 21.84 2.94 -8.67
CA ILE A 4 20.55 3.04 -8.00
C ILE A 4 20.57 4.22 -7.01
N LYS A 5 19.56 5.10 -7.12
CA LYS A 5 19.40 6.30 -6.29
C LYS A 5 18.07 6.37 -5.54
N LEU A 6 17.09 5.56 -5.93
CA LEU A 6 15.80 5.43 -5.24
C LEU A 6 15.42 3.96 -5.16
N ILE A 7 15.04 3.53 -3.96
CA ILE A 7 14.50 2.18 -3.70
C ILE A 7 13.08 2.34 -3.17
N ALA A 8 12.13 1.63 -3.80
CA ALA A 8 10.77 1.48 -3.31
C ALA A 8 10.57 0.07 -2.75
N LEU A 9 10.14 -0.03 -1.51
CA LEU A 9 9.94 -1.30 -0.80
C LEU A 9 8.46 -1.46 -0.45
N ASP A 10 7.83 -2.53 -0.90
CA ASP A 10 6.58 -2.93 -0.29
C ASP A 10 6.80 -3.30 1.18
N MET A 11 5.73 -3.30 1.98
CA MET A 11 5.84 -3.55 3.42
C MET A 11 5.46 -4.98 3.79
N ASP A 12 4.22 -5.36 3.57
CA ASP A 12 3.64 -6.61 4.08
C ASP A 12 4.00 -7.79 3.17
N GLY A 13 4.88 -8.68 3.63
CA GLY A 13 5.43 -9.77 2.82
C GLY A 13 6.73 -9.42 2.09
N THR A 14 7.20 -8.17 2.19
CA THR A 14 8.45 -7.70 1.61
C THR A 14 9.41 -7.20 2.69
N LEU A 15 9.18 -6.01 3.26
CA LEU A 15 10.03 -5.44 4.31
C LEU A 15 9.74 -6.06 5.67
N PHE A 16 8.48 -6.39 5.96
CA PHE A 16 8.09 -7.09 7.17
C PHE A 16 8.12 -8.61 6.97
N ASN A 17 8.69 -9.33 7.95
CA ASN A 17 8.61 -10.77 8.06
C ASN A 17 7.21 -11.22 8.52
N GLU A 18 7.01 -12.55 8.65
CA GLU A 18 5.74 -13.12 9.11
C GLU A 18 5.31 -12.72 10.53
N ASN A 19 6.25 -12.21 11.35
CA ASN A 19 5.97 -11.69 12.69
C ASN A 19 5.64 -10.18 12.69
N GLY A 20 5.63 -9.53 11.52
CA GLY A 20 5.44 -8.08 11.40
C GLY A 20 6.66 -7.25 11.80
N GLU A 21 7.86 -7.82 11.75
CA GLU A 21 9.11 -7.20 12.14
C GLU A 21 10.03 -6.99 10.94
N ILE A 22 10.87 -5.97 10.98
CA ILE A 22 11.99 -5.78 10.04
C ILE A 22 13.22 -6.47 10.63
N SER A 23 13.88 -7.36 9.89
CA SER A 23 15.08 -8.03 10.35
C SER A 23 16.20 -7.03 10.65
N GLU A 24 17.10 -7.34 11.59
CA GLU A 24 18.24 -6.48 11.89
C GLU A 24 19.14 -6.28 10.65
N LYS A 25 19.30 -7.32 9.83
CA LYS A 25 20.08 -7.24 8.60
C LYS A 25 19.44 -6.28 7.58
N ASP A 26 18.13 -6.30 7.42
CA ASP A 26 17.43 -5.35 6.55
C ASP A 26 17.55 -3.92 7.09
N LYS A 27 17.38 -3.72 8.41
CA LYS A 27 17.56 -2.40 9.06
C LYS A 27 18.94 -1.82 8.81
N GLU A 28 19.99 -2.62 9.07
CA GLU A 28 21.39 -2.20 8.90
C GLU A 28 21.69 -1.88 7.44
N THR A 29 21.23 -2.72 6.50
CA THR A 29 21.52 -2.54 5.08
C THR A 29 20.76 -1.34 4.49
N ILE A 30 19.49 -1.13 4.86
CA ILE A 30 18.73 0.06 4.46
C ILE A 30 19.43 1.32 5.00
N LYS A 31 19.83 1.31 6.27
CA LYS A 31 20.53 2.45 6.86
C LYS A 31 21.81 2.77 6.11
N ARG A 32 22.63 1.77 5.79
CA ARG A 32 23.85 1.95 4.98
C ARG A 32 23.52 2.54 3.60
N ALA A 33 22.47 2.06 2.94
CA ALA A 33 22.04 2.60 1.63
C ALA A 33 21.66 4.08 1.74
N THR A 34 20.89 4.46 2.78
CA THR A 34 20.50 5.86 3.00
C THR A 34 21.68 6.75 3.37
N GLU A 35 22.64 6.26 4.15
CA GLU A 35 23.90 6.95 4.45
C GLU A 35 24.81 7.12 3.22
N ALA A 36 24.71 6.20 2.25
CA ALA A 36 25.37 6.31 0.95
C ALA A 36 24.66 7.25 -0.03
N GLY A 37 23.55 7.88 0.37
CA GLY A 37 22.81 8.85 -0.44
C GLY A 37 21.71 8.26 -1.30
N VAL A 38 21.36 6.98 -1.13
CA VAL A 38 20.22 6.35 -1.80
C VAL A 38 18.94 6.71 -1.07
N ALA A 39 17.95 7.27 -1.74
CA ALA A 39 16.64 7.49 -1.18
C ALA A 39 15.90 6.15 -1.04
N VAL A 40 15.28 5.90 0.11
CA VAL A 40 14.45 4.71 0.33
C VAL A 40 13.05 5.15 0.73
N ALA A 41 12.06 4.58 0.07
CA ALA A 41 10.64 4.80 0.33
C ALA A 41 9.95 3.46 0.59
N VAL A 42 8.93 3.46 1.45
CA VAL A 42 7.96 2.36 1.49
C VAL A 42 6.83 2.62 0.51
N ALA A 43 6.25 1.55 -0.07
CA ALA A 43 5.13 1.62 -1.00
C ALA A 43 4.05 0.60 -0.58
N THR A 44 2.91 1.08 -0.08
CA THR A 44 1.94 0.23 0.63
C THR A 44 0.50 0.61 0.33
N GLY A 45 -0.41 -0.35 0.54
CA GLY A 45 -1.85 -0.09 0.60
C GLY A 45 -2.32 0.60 1.88
N ARG A 46 -1.47 0.67 2.92
CA ARG A 46 -1.79 1.33 4.20
C ARG A 46 -1.91 2.84 4.03
N SER A 47 -2.62 3.46 4.98
CA SER A 47 -2.61 4.92 5.15
C SER A 47 -1.36 5.37 5.92
N TYR A 48 -1.08 6.68 5.92
CA TYR A 48 0.06 7.22 6.65
C TYR A 48 0.01 6.92 8.16
N VAL A 49 -1.16 7.05 8.79
CA VAL A 49 -1.30 6.82 10.25
C VAL A 49 -1.16 5.35 10.66
N GLU A 50 -1.18 4.42 9.72
CA GLU A 50 -0.96 2.99 9.96
C GLU A 50 0.52 2.57 9.83
N LEU A 51 1.40 3.52 9.52
CA LEU A 51 2.83 3.25 9.36
C LEU A 51 3.56 3.36 10.71
N PRO A 52 4.52 2.48 10.99
CA PRO A 52 5.40 2.59 12.15
C PRO A 52 6.49 3.64 11.90
N ILE A 53 6.09 4.92 11.91
CA ILE A 53 6.91 6.07 11.48
C ILE A 53 8.27 6.13 12.17
N ASP A 54 8.30 5.93 13.49
CA ASP A 54 9.54 6.02 14.26
C ASP A 54 10.54 4.94 13.86
N LEU A 55 10.05 3.71 13.61
CA LEU A 55 10.87 2.59 13.13
C LEU A 55 11.43 2.88 11.74
N LEU A 56 10.58 3.27 10.79
CA LEU A 56 10.98 3.54 9.41
C LEU A 56 11.97 4.72 9.34
N CYS A 57 11.68 5.81 10.05
CA CYS A 57 12.58 6.95 10.12
C CYS A 57 13.90 6.61 10.82
N GLY A 58 13.89 5.71 11.82
CA GLY A 58 15.07 5.25 12.55
C GLY A 58 16.10 4.55 11.65
N ILE A 59 15.64 3.91 10.58
CA ILE A 59 16.51 3.25 9.59
C ILE A 59 16.75 4.08 8.32
N GLY A 60 16.37 5.36 8.33
CA GLY A 60 16.67 6.31 7.25
C GLY A 60 15.59 6.47 6.17
N ILE A 61 14.48 5.75 6.22
CA ILE A 61 13.38 5.89 5.27
C ILE A 61 12.68 7.25 5.50
N ARG A 62 12.46 8.02 4.43
CA ARG A 62 11.94 9.39 4.51
C ARG A 62 10.68 9.65 3.70
N TYR A 63 10.26 8.70 2.88
CA TYR A 63 9.07 8.82 2.04
C TYR A 63 8.19 7.57 2.17
N ALA A 64 6.89 7.78 2.06
CA ALA A 64 5.89 6.73 2.01
C ALA A 64 4.94 6.98 0.83
N ILE A 65 4.88 6.01 -0.07
CA ILE A 65 3.85 5.90 -1.11
C ILE A 65 2.72 5.09 -0.47
N THR A 66 1.58 5.73 -0.19
CA THR A 66 0.46 5.17 0.56
C THR A 66 -0.77 4.97 -0.31
N GLY A 67 -1.78 4.25 0.22
CA GLY A 67 -3.05 4.05 -0.48
C GLY A 67 -2.90 3.42 -1.87
N ASN A 68 -1.96 2.47 -2.04
CA ASN A 68 -1.62 1.86 -3.32
C ASN A 68 -1.12 2.87 -4.39
N GLY A 69 -0.52 3.99 -3.96
CA GLY A 69 0.04 5.01 -4.84
C GLY A 69 -0.77 6.30 -4.95
N SER A 70 -1.92 6.37 -4.29
CA SER A 70 -2.80 7.55 -4.33
C SER A 70 -2.23 8.77 -3.62
N ALA A 71 -1.28 8.58 -2.69
CA ALA A 71 -0.58 9.69 -2.04
C ALA A 71 0.88 9.37 -1.76
N VAL A 72 1.70 10.41 -1.71
CA VAL A 72 3.11 10.32 -1.28
C VAL A 72 3.31 11.30 -0.13
N TYR A 73 3.81 10.79 0.97
CA TYR A 73 4.07 11.56 2.18
C TYR A 73 5.56 11.60 2.51
N LYS A 74 6.01 12.74 3.04
CA LYS A 74 7.31 12.88 3.66
C LYS A 74 7.22 12.56 5.15
N MET A 75 8.11 11.70 5.62
CA MET A 75 8.19 11.29 7.02
C MET A 75 9.30 12.05 7.78
N PRO A 76 9.15 12.33 9.06
CA PRO A 76 7.97 12.08 9.91
C PRO A 76 6.91 13.18 9.89
N THR A 77 7.02 14.18 9.00
CA THR A 77 6.21 15.42 9.07
C THR A 77 4.76 15.25 8.61
N MET A 78 4.41 14.12 7.99
CA MET A 78 3.10 13.91 7.35
C MET A 78 2.78 14.96 6.28
N GLU A 79 3.82 15.58 5.70
CA GLU A 79 3.67 16.48 4.56
C GLU A 79 3.26 15.66 3.33
N CYS A 80 2.06 15.89 2.82
CA CYS A 80 1.63 15.30 1.56
C CYS A 80 2.31 16.04 0.42
N VAL A 81 3.22 15.38 -0.29
CA VAL A 81 3.95 15.94 -1.42
C VAL A 81 3.28 15.64 -2.77
N PHE A 82 2.35 14.71 -2.76
CA PHE A 82 1.53 14.33 -3.91
C PHE A 82 0.26 13.62 -3.46
N SER A 83 -0.84 13.86 -4.17
CA SER A 83 -2.03 13.03 -4.09
C SER A 83 -2.77 13.00 -5.43
N ASP A 84 -3.24 11.83 -5.81
CA ASP A 84 -4.10 11.58 -6.95
C ASP A 84 -5.37 10.86 -6.46
N CYS A 85 -6.35 11.68 -6.08
CA CYS A 85 -7.50 11.25 -5.32
C CYS A 85 -8.70 10.96 -6.24
N LEU A 86 -9.61 10.15 -5.71
CA LEU A 86 -10.96 9.96 -6.20
C LEU A 86 -11.75 11.26 -6.05
N ASP A 87 -12.64 11.51 -7.00
CA ASP A 87 -13.63 12.58 -6.93
C ASP A 87 -14.63 12.33 -5.79
N ILE A 88 -14.97 13.38 -5.07
CA ILE A 88 -15.86 13.32 -3.89
C ILE A 88 -17.24 12.82 -4.24
N ASP A 89 -17.84 13.36 -5.31
CA ASP A 89 -19.20 13.01 -5.71
C ASP A 89 -19.27 11.56 -6.17
N LEU A 90 -18.26 11.10 -6.92
CA LEU A 90 -18.13 9.70 -7.32
C LEU A 90 -18.05 8.75 -6.12
N VAL A 91 -17.20 9.08 -5.14
CA VAL A 91 -17.09 8.24 -3.92
C VAL A 91 -18.38 8.23 -3.14
N CYS A 92 -19.04 9.37 -2.97
CA CYS A 92 -20.31 9.46 -2.26
C CYS A 92 -21.40 8.63 -2.94
N GLU A 93 -21.49 8.67 -4.29
CA GLU A 93 -22.44 7.86 -5.05
C GLU A 93 -22.22 6.35 -4.82
N ILE A 94 -20.97 5.90 -4.89
CA ILE A 94 -20.61 4.51 -4.63
C ILE A 94 -20.94 4.11 -3.18
N LEU A 95 -20.57 4.93 -2.21
CA LEU A 95 -20.79 4.64 -0.80
C LEU A 95 -22.26 4.61 -0.41
N GLU A 96 -23.12 5.42 -1.02
CA GLU A 96 -24.57 5.38 -0.82
C GLU A 96 -25.20 4.04 -1.22
N GLU A 97 -24.62 3.35 -2.20
CA GLU A 97 -25.05 2.02 -2.58
C GLU A 97 -24.43 0.93 -1.72
N VAL A 98 -23.13 1.04 -1.43
CA VAL A 98 -22.39 0.10 -0.58
C VAL A 98 -22.95 0.08 0.85
N ALA A 99 -23.40 1.22 1.38
CA ALA A 99 -24.00 1.32 2.70
C ALA A 99 -25.31 0.51 2.87
N LYS A 100 -25.96 0.08 1.78
CA LYS A 100 -27.13 -0.79 1.80
C LYS A 100 -26.80 -2.28 1.96
N LEU A 101 -25.52 -2.62 1.88
CA LEU A 101 -25.01 -4.00 1.96
C LEU A 101 -24.48 -4.29 3.37
N ASP A 102 -24.39 -5.59 3.72
CA ASP A 102 -23.80 -6.02 5.00
C ASP A 102 -22.27 -6.20 4.85
N VAL A 103 -21.57 -5.08 4.68
CA VAL A 103 -20.13 -5.01 4.50
C VAL A 103 -19.51 -4.01 5.47
N TYR A 104 -18.21 -4.14 5.72
CA TYR A 104 -17.42 -3.09 6.36
C TYR A 104 -16.84 -2.21 5.26
N TYR A 105 -16.79 -0.88 5.47
CA TYR A 105 -16.12 0.04 4.55
C TYR A 105 -15.52 1.24 5.27
N ASP A 106 -14.43 1.75 4.71
CA ASP A 106 -13.73 2.95 5.17
C ASP A 106 -13.16 3.75 4.00
N VAL A 107 -12.78 5.01 4.26
CA VAL A 107 -12.15 5.91 3.31
C VAL A 107 -10.86 6.50 3.88
N TYR A 108 -9.92 6.76 2.98
CA TYR A 108 -8.62 7.34 3.28
C TYR A 108 -8.60 8.79 2.80
N ILE A 109 -8.39 9.72 3.71
CA ILE A 109 -8.34 11.16 3.43
C ILE A 109 -7.18 11.78 4.19
N GLU A 110 -6.27 12.45 3.49
CA GLU A 110 -5.09 13.09 4.07
C GLU A 110 -4.30 12.18 5.01
N GLY A 111 -4.05 10.95 4.56
CA GLY A 111 -3.29 9.94 5.29
C GLY A 111 -3.97 9.36 6.52
N ARG A 112 -5.25 9.66 6.75
CA ARG A 112 -6.08 9.16 7.86
C ARG A 112 -7.20 8.29 7.32
N VAL A 113 -7.74 7.42 8.16
CA VAL A 113 -8.82 6.51 7.78
C VAL A 113 -10.07 6.83 8.58
N TYR A 114 -11.20 6.91 7.88
CA TYR A 114 -12.51 7.23 8.45
C TYR A 114 -13.51 6.13 8.12
N ARG A 115 -14.33 5.76 9.09
CA ARG A 115 -15.41 4.78 8.91
C ARG A 115 -16.70 5.26 9.56
N PRO A 116 -17.88 4.83 9.08
CA PRO A 116 -19.12 5.15 9.75
C PRO A 116 -19.30 4.27 11.01
N GLU A 117 -19.98 4.79 12.01
CA GLU A 117 -20.35 4.04 13.22
C GLU A 117 -21.14 2.76 12.86
N SER A 118 -22.02 2.83 11.87
CA SER A 118 -22.93 1.76 11.46
C SER A 118 -22.26 0.45 11.08
N VAL A 119 -20.98 0.48 10.63
CA VAL A 119 -20.26 -0.74 10.22
C VAL A 119 -19.36 -1.33 11.33
N THR A 120 -19.34 -0.75 12.52
CA THR A 120 -18.49 -1.21 13.63
C THR A 120 -18.71 -2.69 13.95
N HIS A 121 -19.95 -3.16 13.91
CA HIS A 121 -20.29 -4.55 14.18
C HIS A 121 -19.79 -5.53 13.10
N ASN A 122 -19.45 -5.04 11.90
CA ASN A 122 -18.96 -5.86 10.80
C ASN A 122 -17.46 -6.18 10.93
N ILE A 123 -16.67 -5.41 11.67
CA ILE A 123 -15.25 -5.66 11.88
C ILE A 123 -15.01 -7.10 12.36
N ARG A 124 -15.81 -7.56 13.34
CA ARG A 124 -15.66 -8.89 13.91
C ARG A 124 -16.09 -10.04 12.99
N LYS A 125 -16.73 -9.74 11.86
CA LYS A 125 -17.13 -10.72 10.85
C LYS A 125 -16.07 -10.94 9.76
N MET A 126 -15.02 -10.10 9.75
CA MET A 126 -13.94 -10.17 8.77
C MET A 126 -12.96 -11.28 9.17
N ASP A 127 -12.59 -12.11 8.19
CA ASP A 127 -11.60 -13.17 8.35
C ASP A 127 -10.19 -12.57 8.16
N MET A 128 -9.61 -12.10 9.26
CA MET A 128 -8.27 -11.50 9.28
C MET A 128 -7.56 -11.79 10.61
N PRO A 129 -6.21 -11.76 10.64
CA PRO A 129 -5.43 -11.95 11.86
C PRO A 129 -5.79 -10.93 12.94
N THR A 130 -5.66 -11.32 14.21
CA THR A 130 -5.97 -10.47 15.37
C THR A 130 -5.22 -9.14 15.33
N ALA A 131 -3.94 -9.14 14.95
CA ALA A 131 -3.15 -7.92 14.84
C ALA A 131 -3.70 -6.93 13.80
N VAL A 132 -4.29 -7.45 12.70
CA VAL A 132 -4.96 -6.60 11.70
C VAL A 132 -6.27 -6.06 12.23
N HIS A 133 -7.06 -6.86 12.96
CA HIS A 133 -8.26 -6.37 13.65
C HIS A 133 -7.93 -5.22 14.61
N GLU A 134 -6.90 -5.39 15.44
CA GLU A 134 -6.46 -4.35 16.38
C GLU A 134 -6.01 -3.08 15.65
N LEU A 135 -5.27 -3.21 14.55
CA LEU A 135 -4.88 -2.07 13.73
C LEU A 135 -6.09 -1.34 13.16
N VAL A 136 -7.07 -2.08 12.62
CA VAL A 136 -8.32 -1.52 12.08
C VAL A 136 -9.12 -0.81 13.18
N GLU A 137 -9.25 -1.38 14.37
CA GLU A 137 -9.98 -0.76 15.46
C GLU A 137 -9.31 0.51 15.99
N GLN A 138 -7.99 0.55 16.06
CA GLN A 138 -7.22 1.65 16.65
C GLN A 138 -6.96 2.81 15.71
N SER A 139 -6.81 2.55 14.40
CA SER A 139 -6.39 3.57 13.42
C SER A 139 -7.55 4.33 12.78
N ARG A 140 -8.80 3.82 12.87
CA ARG A 140 -9.97 4.44 12.21
C ARG A 140 -10.64 5.49 13.09
N ILE A 141 -10.86 6.65 12.49
CA ILE A 141 -11.68 7.70 13.09
C ILE A 141 -13.14 7.38 12.75
N VAL A 142 -13.97 7.28 13.80
CA VAL A 142 -15.40 6.98 13.66
C VAL A 142 -16.16 8.27 13.39
N VAL A 143 -17.05 8.23 12.40
CA VAL A 143 -17.97 9.32 12.06
C VAL A 143 -19.41 8.79 12.02
N ASP A 144 -20.38 9.66 12.29
CA ASP A 144 -21.80 9.26 12.32
C ASP A 144 -22.28 8.82 10.91
N ASP A 145 -22.06 9.67 9.92
CA ASP A 145 -22.37 9.43 8.50
C ASP A 145 -21.15 9.71 7.65
N LEU A 146 -20.61 8.67 7.01
CA LEU A 146 -19.37 8.78 6.23
C LEU A 146 -19.58 9.57 4.93
N VAL A 147 -20.74 9.43 4.28
CA VAL A 147 -21.04 10.15 3.03
C VAL A 147 -21.16 11.65 3.30
N ASP A 148 -21.92 12.01 4.31
CA ASP A 148 -22.05 13.41 4.75
C ASP A 148 -20.70 14.00 5.18
N PHE A 149 -19.90 13.21 5.91
CA PHE A 149 -18.55 13.60 6.30
C PHE A 149 -17.65 13.87 5.09
N VAL A 150 -17.59 12.95 4.12
CA VAL A 150 -16.76 13.09 2.89
C VAL A 150 -17.16 14.36 2.13
N ARG A 151 -18.47 14.60 1.93
CA ARG A 151 -18.97 15.82 1.27
C ARG A 151 -18.55 17.10 2.02
N LYS A 152 -18.66 17.09 3.35
CA LYS A 152 -18.32 18.27 4.19
C LYS A 152 -16.83 18.57 4.24
N THR A 153 -15.96 17.56 4.13
CA THR A 153 -14.51 17.80 4.13
C THR A 153 -14.05 18.61 2.93
N GLY A 154 -14.70 18.45 1.77
CA GLY A 154 -14.26 19.02 0.51
C GLY A 154 -12.89 18.49 0.03
N LYS A 155 -12.42 17.36 0.61
CA LYS A 155 -11.10 16.78 0.34
C LYS A 155 -11.24 15.50 -0.47
N GLY A 156 -10.34 15.31 -1.43
CA GLY A 156 -10.30 14.10 -2.25
C GLY A 156 -10.05 12.85 -1.41
N VAL A 157 -10.59 11.72 -1.86
CA VAL A 157 -10.43 10.41 -1.21
C VAL A 157 -9.27 9.67 -1.86
N GLU A 158 -8.25 9.34 -1.08
CA GLU A 158 -7.05 8.62 -1.56
C GLU A 158 -7.39 7.17 -1.95
N LYS A 159 -8.14 6.49 -1.10
CA LYS A 159 -8.52 5.08 -1.28
C LYS A 159 -9.81 4.79 -0.50
N THR A 160 -10.56 3.81 -0.96
CA THR A 160 -11.66 3.21 -0.20
C THR A 160 -11.42 1.71 -0.07
N THR A 161 -11.70 1.16 1.11
CA THR A 161 -11.63 -0.28 1.36
C THR A 161 -13.04 -0.80 1.70
N ILE A 162 -13.41 -1.94 1.11
CA ILE A 162 -14.66 -2.65 1.40
C ILE A 162 -14.29 -4.09 1.77
N ASN A 163 -14.56 -4.49 3.01
CA ASN A 163 -14.27 -5.83 3.50
C ASN A 163 -15.55 -6.64 3.64
N PHE A 164 -15.45 -7.92 3.29
CA PHE A 164 -16.57 -8.86 3.25
C PHE A 164 -16.50 -9.85 4.40
N ALA A 165 -17.66 -10.21 4.95
CA ALA A 165 -17.76 -11.34 5.84
C ALA A 165 -17.52 -12.63 5.05
N TYR A 166 -16.53 -13.42 5.46
CA TYR A 166 -16.21 -14.71 4.85
C TYR A 166 -17.14 -15.80 5.41
N LEU A 167 -17.82 -16.51 4.51
CA LEU A 167 -18.78 -17.54 4.85
C LEU A 167 -18.22 -18.97 4.69
N GLY A 168 -16.95 -19.10 4.32
CA GLY A 168 -16.30 -20.37 4.02
C GLY A 168 -16.36 -20.75 2.53
N ASN A 169 -15.54 -21.72 2.12
CA ASN A 169 -15.48 -22.26 0.75
C ASN A 169 -15.33 -21.21 -0.36
N GLY A 170 -14.61 -20.13 -0.09
CA GLY A 170 -14.40 -19.04 -1.06
C GLY A 170 -15.58 -18.06 -1.21
N VAL A 171 -16.64 -18.23 -0.43
CA VAL A 171 -17.84 -17.39 -0.48
C VAL A 171 -17.71 -16.21 0.48
N CYS A 172 -17.92 -15.00 -0.04
CA CYS A 172 -17.96 -13.76 0.72
C CYS A 172 -19.35 -13.12 0.59
N LYS A 173 -19.91 -12.70 1.73
CA LYS A 173 -21.23 -12.06 1.77
C LYS A 173 -21.18 -10.73 0.99
N ASP A 174 -22.18 -10.53 0.11
CA ASP A 174 -22.39 -9.32 -0.70
C ASP A 174 -21.20 -8.90 -1.62
N ARG A 175 -20.17 -9.75 -1.79
CA ARG A 175 -19.04 -9.45 -2.68
C ARG A 175 -19.48 -9.23 -4.12
N ASP A 176 -20.30 -10.13 -4.67
CA ASP A 176 -20.73 -10.03 -6.07
C ASP A 176 -21.62 -8.79 -6.31
N LYS A 177 -22.44 -8.42 -5.32
CA LYS A 177 -23.24 -7.19 -5.40
C LYS A 177 -22.34 -5.95 -5.37
N THR A 178 -21.33 -5.95 -4.51
CA THR A 178 -20.35 -4.87 -4.46
C THR A 178 -19.57 -4.78 -5.75
N THR A 179 -19.12 -5.91 -6.30
CA THR A 179 -18.44 -5.96 -7.60
C THR A 179 -19.32 -5.36 -8.70
N ALA A 180 -20.60 -5.73 -8.77
CA ALA A 180 -21.53 -5.18 -9.74
C ALA A 180 -21.81 -3.66 -9.56
N ILE A 181 -21.64 -3.12 -8.36
CA ILE A 181 -21.64 -1.68 -8.10
C ILE A 181 -20.38 -1.05 -8.69
N LEU A 182 -19.20 -1.55 -8.32
CA LEU A 182 -17.91 -0.97 -8.74
C LEU A 182 -17.71 -1.02 -10.26
N ASP A 183 -18.13 -2.09 -10.92
CA ASP A 183 -18.00 -2.28 -12.38
C ASP A 183 -18.74 -1.23 -13.22
N ARG A 184 -19.63 -0.47 -12.64
CA ARG A 184 -20.33 0.64 -13.34
C ARG A 184 -19.49 1.90 -13.47
N TYR A 185 -18.36 1.98 -12.75
CA TYR A 185 -17.56 3.19 -12.64
C TYR A 185 -16.17 3.01 -13.28
N PRO A 186 -16.01 3.31 -14.58
CA PRO A 186 -14.71 3.19 -15.26
C PRO A 186 -13.64 4.19 -14.74
N GLN A 187 -14.06 5.14 -13.90
CA GLN A 187 -13.16 6.13 -13.28
C GLN A 187 -12.35 5.55 -12.11
N ILE A 188 -12.72 4.36 -11.63
CA ILE A 188 -12.00 3.66 -10.57
C ILE A 188 -11.33 2.40 -11.10
N GLN A 189 -10.34 1.95 -10.38
CA GLN A 189 -9.84 0.58 -10.43
C GLN A 189 -9.90 -0.02 -9.03
N TYR A 190 -10.11 -1.32 -8.93
CA TYR A 190 -10.11 -2.01 -7.65
C TYR A 190 -9.34 -3.32 -7.73
N LEU A 191 -8.75 -3.69 -6.60
CA LEU A 191 -8.00 -4.93 -6.43
C LEU A 191 -8.23 -5.47 -5.01
N THR A 192 -7.82 -6.69 -4.76
CA THR A 192 -7.79 -7.22 -3.39
C THR A 192 -6.48 -6.83 -2.70
N GLY A 193 -6.58 -6.29 -1.48
CA GLY A 193 -5.45 -6.08 -0.57
C GLY A 193 -5.19 -7.28 0.36
N GLY A 194 -5.86 -8.41 0.12
CA GLY A 194 -5.92 -9.56 1.02
C GLY A 194 -7.20 -9.54 1.89
N PHE A 195 -7.36 -10.54 2.75
CA PHE A 195 -8.46 -10.62 3.74
C PHE A 195 -9.87 -10.42 3.18
N HIS A 196 -10.15 -10.93 1.97
CA HIS A 196 -11.48 -10.88 1.34
C HIS A 196 -12.04 -9.46 1.23
N ASN A 197 -11.29 -8.55 0.65
CA ASN A 197 -11.69 -7.16 0.45
C ASN A 197 -11.64 -6.72 -1.01
N TRP A 198 -12.22 -5.56 -1.29
CA TRP A 198 -11.91 -4.71 -2.43
C TRP A 198 -11.34 -3.39 -1.95
N GLU A 199 -10.22 -2.99 -2.52
CA GLU A 199 -9.63 -1.68 -2.36
C GLU A 199 -9.73 -0.94 -3.68
N PHE A 200 -10.37 0.22 -3.72
CA PHE A 200 -10.44 0.99 -4.95
C PHE A 200 -9.80 2.36 -4.82
N THR A 201 -9.15 2.75 -5.90
CA THR A 201 -8.49 4.04 -6.11
C THR A 201 -8.97 4.62 -7.44
N ARG A 202 -8.56 5.83 -7.77
CA ARG A 202 -8.77 6.38 -9.12
C ARG A 202 -8.09 5.49 -10.17
N ALA A 203 -8.73 5.33 -11.31
CA ALA A 203 -8.18 4.54 -12.41
C ALA A 203 -6.79 5.08 -12.83
N GLY A 204 -5.84 4.16 -12.99
CA GLY A 204 -4.43 4.48 -13.30
C GLY A 204 -3.55 4.79 -12.09
N VAL A 205 -4.11 4.88 -10.88
CA VAL A 205 -3.33 5.05 -9.64
C VAL A 205 -2.80 3.70 -9.16
N THR A 206 -1.48 3.53 -9.16
CA THR A 206 -0.78 2.31 -8.74
C THR A 206 0.43 2.67 -7.89
N LYS A 207 1.00 1.70 -7.17
CA LYS A 207 2.30 1.91 -6.49
C LYS A 207 3.38 2.38 -7.48
N GLY A 208 3.29 1.95 -8.75
CA GLY A 208 4.18 2.38 -9.82
C GLY A 208 4.02 3.87 -10.19
N SER A 209 2.77 4.35 -10.31
CA SER A 209 2.53 5.79 -10.54
C SER A 209 3.04 6.65 -9.38
N GLY A 210 2.88 6.17 -8.13
CA GLY A 210 3.45 6.82 -6.94
C GLY A 210 4.98 6.83 -6.95
N LEU A 211 5.62 5.74 -7.39
CA LEU A 211 7.08 5.67 -7.55
C LEU A 211 7.59 6.68 -8.60
N LYS A 212 6.95 6.74 -9.77
CA LYS A 212 7.30 7.72 -10.82
C LYS A 212 7.24 9.14 -10.30
N PHE A 213 6.14 9.47 -9.62
CA PHE A 213 5.99 10.80 -9.06
C PHE A 213 7.09 11.11 -8.02
N LEU A 214 7.37 10.17 -7.10
CA LEU A 214 8.42 10.37 -6.11
C LEU A 214 9.78 10.55 -6.78
N ALA A 215 10.13 9.72 -7.76
CA ALA A 215 11.38 9.81 -8.50
C ALA A 215 11.54 11.19 -9.15
N GLU A 216 10.53 11.67 -9.88
CA GLU A 216 10.51 13.01 -10.48
C GLU A 216 10.67 14.11 -9.42
N ARG A 217 9.94 14.00 -8.32
CA ARG A 217 9.93 14.98 -7.22
C ARG A 217 11.28 15.18 -6.56
N ILE A 218 12.08 14.11 -6.44
CA ILE A 218 13.41 14.14 -5.82
C ILE A 218 14.56 14.20 -6.85
N GLY A 219 14.23 14.33 -8.14
CA GLY A 219 15.20 14.47 -9.22
C GLY A 219 15.99 13.19 -9.55
N VAL A 220 15.36 12.02 -9.36
CA VAL A 220 15.92 10.70 -9.71
C VAL A 220 15.29 10.22 -11.01
N ALA A 221 16.10 9.79 -11.98
CA ALA A 221 15.62 9.20 -13.20
C ALA A 221 15.09 7.77 -12.95
N MET A 222 14.09 7.32 -13.72
CA MET A 222 13.51 5.98 -13.53
C MET A 222 14.54 4.86 -13.79
N ASP A 223 15.53 5.06 -14.62
CA ASP A 223 16.66 4.15 -14.84
C ASP A 223 17.65 4.05 -13.66
N GLN A 224 17.37 4.78 -12.56
CA GLN A 224 18.13 4.76 -11.30
C GLN A 224 17.27 4.25 -10.14
N THR A 225 16.16 3.55 -10.44
CA THR A 225 15.24 3.04 -9.42
C THR A 225 15.32 1.54 -9.25
N MET A 226 15.09 1.05 -8.03
CA MET A 226 14.88 -0.35 -7.71
C MET A 226 13.56 -0.48 -6.94
N ALA A 227 12.79 -1.53 -7.20
CA ALA A 227 11.59 -1.85 -6.46
C ALA A 227 11.62 -3.29 -5.97
N CYS A 228 11.15 -3.52 -4.74
CA CYS A 228 10.97 -4.86 -4.17
C CYS A 228 9.51 -5.08 -3.80
N GLY A 229 8.94 -6.23 -4.17
CA GLY A 229 7.55 -6.57 -3.91
C GLY A 229 7.27 -8.06 -3.96
N ASP A 230 6.09 -8.50 -3.49
CA ASP A 230 5.71 -9.90 -3.42
C ASP A 230 4.30 -10.21 -3.93
N SER A 231 3.43 -9.21 -4.04
CA SER A 231 2.00 -9.39 -4.30
C SER A 231 1.48 -8.59 -5.50
N GLN A 232 0.23 -8.84 -5.88
CA GLN A 232 -0.34 -8.30 -7.13
C GLN A 232 -0.34 -6.76 -7.20
N ASN A 233 -0.51 -6.06 -6.08
CA ASN A 233 -0.48 -4.59 -6.06
C ASN A 233 0.92 -4.00 -6.29
N ASP A 234 1.99 -4.84 -6.27
CA ASP A 234 3.37 -4.44 -6.58
C ASP A 234 3.69 -4.52 -8.07
N PHE A 235 2.88 -5.25 -8.84
CA PHE A 235 3.16 -5.55 -10.25
C PHE A 235 3.59 -4.30 -11.02
N TYR A 236 2.79 -3.24 -10.97
CA TYR A 236 3.10 -2.01 -11.69
C TYR A 236 4.29 -1.24 -11.11
N MET A 237 4.59 -1.39 -9.82
CA MET A 237 5.79 -0.80 -9.23
C MET A 237 7.05 -1.50 -9.73
N LEU A 238 7.02 -2.81 -9.87
CA LEU A 238 8.10 -3.60 -10.45
C LEU A 238 8.27 -3.30 -11.93
N GLU A 239 7.18 -3.23 -12.70
CA GLU A 239 7.21 -2.92 -14.14
C GLU A 239 7.83 -1.54 -14.44
N GLU A 240 7.62 -0.55 -13.56
CA GLU A 240 8.13 0.81 -13.74
C GLU A 240 9.59 1.00 -13.27
N ALA A 241 10.06 0.19 -12.34
CA ALA A 241 11.41 0.31 -11.82
C ALA A 241 12.46 -0.23 -12.82
N GLN A 242 13.67 0.36 -12.82
CA GLN A 242 14.80 -0.14 -13.63
C GLN A 242 15.26 -1.52 -13.17
N VAL A 243 15.20 -1.78 -11.86
CA VAL A 243 15.51 -3.08 -11.28
C VAL A 243 14.28 -3.58 -10.53
N ALA A 244 13.60 -4.54 -11.12
CA ALA A 244 12.44 -5.20 -10.53
C ALA A 244 12.87 -6.42 -9.71
N VAL A 245 12.61 -6.41 -8.41
CA VAL A 245 12.99 -7.49 -7.49
C VAL A 245 11.75 -8.14 -6.90
N ALA A 246 11.53 -9.42 -7.19
CA ALA A 246 10.52 -10.23 -6.52
C ALA A 246 11.10 -10.88 -5.27
N MET A 247 10.35 -10.86 -4.18
CA MET A 247 10.70 -11.60 -2.97
C MET A 247 10.64 -13.11 -3.19
N GLY A 248 11.43 -13.89 -2.44
CA GLY A 248 11.42 -15.35 -2.51
C GLY A 248 10.06 -15.99 -2.19
N ASN A 249 9.25 -15.32 -1.34
CA ASN A 249 7.88 -15.68 -1.02
C ASN A 249 6.83 -15.12 -1.99
N ALA A 250 7.23 -14.33 -3.00
CA ALA A 250 6.31 -13.73 -3.95
C ALA A 250 5.50 -14.77 -4.76
N SER A 251 4.35 -14.35 -5.26
CA SER A 251 3.54 -15.16 -6.17
C SER A 251 4.27 -15.46 -7.47
N ALA A 252 3.88 -16.53 -8.18
CA ALA A 252 4.50 -16.91 -9.46
C ALA A 252 4.43 -15.77 -10.48
N GLN A 253 3.30 -15.06 -10.56
CA GLN A 253 3.09 -13.94 -11.47
C GLN A 253 4.09 -12.79 -11.20
N ILE A 254 4.36 -12.47 -9.93
CA ILE A 254 5.32 -11.42 -9.56
C ILE A 254 6.75 -11.85 -9.86
N LYS A 255 7.09 -13.12 -9.62
CA LYS A 255 8.40 -13.67 -9.97
C LYS A 255 8.68 -13.67 -11.47
N GLU A 256 7.65 -13.88 -12.29
CA GLU A 256 7.77 -13.83 -13.76
C GLU A 256 7.96 -12.39 -14.28
N ALA A 257 7.43 -11.39 -13.57
CA ALA A 257 7.54 -9.98 -13.95
C ALA A 257 8.84 -9.31 -13.48
N ALA A 258 9.63 -9.96 -12.62
CA ALA A 258 10.82 -9.38 -12.01
C ALA A 258 12.11 -9.74 -12.78
N ASP A 259 13.08 -8.82 -12.75
CA ASP A 259 14.43 -9.05 -13.26
C ASP A 259 15.25 -9.98 -12.37
N PHE A 260 14.91 -10.00 -11.07
CA PHE A 260 15.64 -10.77 -10.07
C PHE A 260 14.70 -11.30 -8.98
N ILE A 261 14.91 -12.56 -8.57
CA ILE A 261 14.23 -13.15 -7.42
C ILE A 261 15.23 -13.18 -6.26
N THR A 262 14.93 -12.43 -5.21
CA THR A 262 15.74 -12.40 -3.99
C THR A 262 15.30 -13.50 -2.99
N LEU A 263 15.89 -13.48 -1.79
CA LEU A 263 15.47 -14.34 -0.67
C LEU A 263 14.05 -13.95 -0.19
N SER A 264 13.45 -14.77 0.66
CA SER A 264 12.17 -14.44 1.28
C SER A 264 12.28 -13.28 2.28
N ASN A 265 11.14 -12.70 2.66
CA ASN A 265 11.06 -11.69 3.72
C ASN A 265 11.52 -12.22 5.09
N ASN A 266 11.44 -13.54 5.34
CA ASN A 266 11.97 -14.17 6.55
C ASN A 266 13.50 -14.39 6.51
N GLU A 267 14.12 -14.25 5.34
CA GLU A 267 15.55 -14.48 5.10
C GLU A 267 16.31 -13.19 4.75
N SER A 268 15.74 -12.03 5.05
CA SER A 268 16.31 -10.71 4.74
C SER A 268 16.54 -10.47 3.24
N GLY A 269 15.52 -10.79 2.44
CA GLY A 269 15.59 -10.66 0.98
C GLY A 269 15.79 -9.22 0.50
N VAL A 270 15.29 -8.22 1.24
CA VAL A 270 15.52 -6.80 0.95
C VAL A 270 17.00 -6.46 1.09
N ALA A 271 17.64 -6.87 2.18
CA ALA A 271 19.08 -6.65 2.36
C ALA A 271 19.90 -7.32 1.26
N TYR A 272 19.56 -8.57 0.88
CA TYR A 272 20.26 -9.28 -0.18
C TYR A 272 20.17 -8.53 -1.52
N ALA A 273 19.01 -8.01 -1.87
CA ALA A 273 18.82 -7.22 -3.09
C ALA A 273 19.62 -5.90 -3.06
N ILE A 274 19.59 -5.17 -1.95
CA ILE A 274 20.36 -3.93 -1.77
C ILE A 274 21.86 -4.20 -1.85
N GLU A 275 22.38 -5.23 -1.18
CA GLU A 275 23.80 -5.60 -1.25
C GLU A 275 24.24 -5.90 -2.69
N LYS A 276 23.39 -6.58 -3.47
CA LYS A 276 23.70 -6.94 -4.86
C LYS A 276 23.67 -5.72 -5.79
N PHE A 277 22.61 -4.91 -5.76
CA PHE A 277 22.37 -3.88 -6.78
C PHE A 277 22.87 -2.49 -6.39
N VAL A 278 23.05 -2.21 -5.10
CA VAL A 278 23.57 -0.92 -4.62
C VAL A 278 25.06 -1.03 -4.28
N PHE A 279 25.45 -2.11 -3.59
CA PHE A 279 26.85 -2.25 -3.12
C PHE A 279 27.71 -3.16 -3.99
N GLY A 280 27.15 -3.77 -5.03
CA GLY A 280 27.89 -4.57 -6.00
C GLY A 280 28.44 -5.89 -5.42
N MET A 281 27.74 -6.48 -4.45
CA MET A 281 28.12 -7.78 -3.92
C MET A 281 28.00 -8.84 -5.03
N HIS A 282 29.11 -9.42 -5.41
CA HIS A 282 29.18 -10.57 -6.30
C HIS A 282 29.14 -11.86 -5.47
N GLU A 283 28.40 -12.87 -5.92
CA GLU A 283 28.45 -14.21 -5.35
C GLU A 283 29.83 -14.83 -5.44
#